data_28fa72be92fd697f82c5320db71f6230
#
_entry.id   28fa72be92fd697f82c5320db71f6230
#
_cell.length_a   1.000
_cell.length_b   1.000
_cell.length_c   1.000
_cell.angle_alpha   90.00
_cell.angle_beta   90.00
_cell.angle_gamma   90.00
#
_symmetry.space_group_name_H-M   'P 1'
#
loop_
_entity.id
_entity.type
_entity.pdbx_description
1 polymer ?
#
loop_
_entity_poly.entity_id
_entity_poly.type
_entity_poly.pdbx_seq_one_letter_code
_entity_poly.pdbx_strand_id
1 'polypeptide(L)'
;MRALYGEISGQSLGGGGTITMQVVRNYVLSFERTYERKLKEIFLAWKLEDLLTKEEIFELYFNKAFLGNRNYGFAAAYQYYFGKDFSEATIAESALLAGILQTPSRVNPVRNPIASKKRRDLILRRMYNRDFISDEQLNLSLIHISEPTRLQQ
;
A
#
# COMPACT_ATOMS: atom_id res chain seq x y z
N MET A 1 16.60 -12.23 0.67
CA MET A 1 18.04 -12.24 1.00
C MET A 1 18.52 -10.96 1.69
N ARG A 2 18.21 -9.74 1.20
CA ARG A 2 18.69 -8.48 1.79
C ARG A 2 18.24 -8.23 3.25
N ALA A 3 17.02 -8.60 3.62
CA ALA A 3 16.48 -8.43 4.98
C ALA A 3 17.13 -9.36 6.02
N LEU A 4 17.44 -10.60 5.63
CA LEU A 4 18.13 -11.56 6.51
C LEU A 4 19.57 -11.12 6.81
N TYR A 5 20.26 -10.54 5.83
CA TYR A 5 21.65 -10.08 5.99
C TYR A 5 21.74 -8.86 6.90
N GLY A 6 20.76 -7.96 6.88
CA GLY A 6 20.70 -6.78 7.72
C GLY A 6 20.45 -7.09 9.20
N GLU A 7 19.67 -8.10 9.49
CA GLU A 7 19.40 -8.53 10.87
C GLU A 7 20.61 -9.25 11.51
N ILE A 8 21.38 -10.00 10.71
CA ILE A 8 22.63 -10.68 11.20
C ILE A 8 23.74 -9.67 11.44
N SER A 9 23.77 -8.56 10.71
CA SER A 9 24.80 -7.51 10.83
C SER A 9 24.49 -6.42 11.85
N GLY A 10 23.37 -6.51 12.59
CA GLY A 10 22.96 -5.51 13.59
C GLY A 10 22.54 -4.16 12.98
N GLN A 11 22.51 -4.03 11.67
CA GLN A 11 21.96 -2.86 10.99
C GLN A 11 20.46 -3.07 10.77
N SER A 12 19.62 -2.22 11.35
CA SER A 12 18.17 -2.16 11.11
C SER A 12 17.89 -1.73 9.65
N LEU A 13 18.16 -2.62 8.71
CA LEU A 13 17.64 -2.53 7.35
C LEU A 13 16.16 -2.89 7.45
N GLY A 14 15.31 -1.89 7.54
CA GLY A 14 13.87 -1.99 7.78
C GLY A 14 13.25 -3.26 7.19
N GLY A 15 12.52 -4.02 8.00
CA GLY A 15 12.01 -5.35 7.70
C GLY A 15 11.24 -5.43 6.39
N GLY A 16 11.95 -5.72 5.30
CA GLY A 16 11.36 -5.97 3.99
C GLY A 16 10.70 -7.35 3.97
N GLY A 17 9.42 -7.39 3.68
CA GLY A 17 8.70 -8.62 3.36
C GLY A 17 8.03 -8.49 2.00
N THR A 18 7.82 -9.62 1.31
CA THR A 18 7.01 -9.67 0.11
C THR A 18 5.55 -9.30 0.42
N ILE A 19 4.74 -9.03 -0.60
CA ILE A 19 3.29 -8.82 -0.42
C ILE A 19 2.66 -10.06 0.22
N THR A 20 3.04 -11.25 -0.20
CA THR A 20 2.58 -12.52 0.37
C THR A 20 2.88 -12.62 1.87
N MET A 21 4.10 -12.27 2.28
CA MET A 21 4.47 -12.21 3.69
C MET A 21 3.66 -11.18 4.48
N GLN A 22 3.31 -10.04 3.86
CA GLN A 22 2.44 -9.05 4.48
C GLN A 22 1.01 -9.56 4.64
N VAL A 23 0.48 -10.29 3.65
CA VAL A 23 -0.82 -10.96 3.75
C VAL A 23 -0.83 -11.93 4.93
N VAL A 24 0.13 -12.85 4.99
CA VAL A 24 0.25 -13.81 6.10
C VAL A 24 0.30 -13.08 7.46
N ARG A 25 1.11 -12.06 7.58
CA ARG A 25 1.21 -11.26 8.81
C ARG A 25 -0.11 -10.60 9.19
N ASN A 26 -0.85 -10.08 8.23
CA ASN A 26 -2.09 -9.35 8.48
C ASN A 26 -3.29 -10.24 8.80
N TYR A 27 -3.26 -11.51 8.38
CA TYR A 27 -4.38 -12.43 8.57
C TYR A 27 -4.14 -13.49 9.66
N VAL A 28 -2.90 -13.94 9.82
CA VAL A 28 -2.60 -15.18 10.58
C VAL A 28 -1.72 -14.92 11.80
N LEU A 29 -0.83 -13.92 11.76
CA LEU A 29 0.21 -13.78 12.77
C LEU A 29 -0.08 -12.65 13.78
N SER A 30 0.43 -12.83 15.00
CA SER A 30 0.42 -11.79 16.04
C SER A 30 1.40 -10.65 15.70
N PHE A 31 1.21 -9.49 16.34
CA PHE A 31 2.07 -8.31 16.13
C PHE A 31 3.42 -8.38 16.85
N GLU A 32 3.71 -9.47 17.56
CA GLU A 32 4.98 -9.65 18.28
C GLU A 32 6.15 -9.72 17.29
N ARG A 33 7.25 -9.04 17.63
CA ARG A 33 8.46 -9.02 16.78
C ARG A 33 9.44 -10.07 17.29
N THR A 34 9.21 -11.33 16.90
CA THR A 34 10.10 -12.46 17.27
C THR A 34 10.68 -13.10 16.02
N TYR A 35 11.85 -13.73 16.15
CA TYR A 35 12.46 -14.52 15.06
C TYR A 35 11.57 -15.70 14.67
N GLU A 36 10.95 -16.33 15.66
CA GLU A 36 10.01 -17.42 15.43
C GLU A 36 8.84 -17.00 14.55
N ARG A 37 8.23 -15.84 14.83
CA ARG A 37 7.19 -15.27 13.99
C ARG A 37 7.70 -15.03 12.57
N LYS A 38 8.95 -14.55 12.39
CA LYS A 38 9.51 -14.30 11.07
C LYS A 38 9.72 -15.57 10.27
N LEU A 39 10.14 -16.65 10.90
CA LEU A 39 10.23 -17.96 10.26
C LEU A 39 8.86 -18.50 9.85
N LYS A 40 7.86 -18.39 10.75
CA LYS A 40 6.47 -18.76 10.42
C LYS A 40 5.93 -17.93 9.25
N GLU A 41 6.21 -16.61 9.21
CA GLU A 41 5.82 -15.73 8.11
C GLU A 41 6.38 -16.19 6.75
N ILE A 42 7.65 -16.58 6.70
CA ILE A 42 8.30 -17.08 5.49
C ILE A 42 7.68 -18.41 5.04
N PHE A 43 7.54 -19.34 5.95
CA PHE A 43 7.01 -20.69 5.66
C PHE A 43 5.55 -20.63 5.21
N LEU A 44 4.72 -19.84 5.89
CA LEU A 44 3.32 -19.66 5.53
C LEU A 44 3.14 -18.89 4.22
N ALA A 45 4.03 -17.92 3.93
CA ALA A 45 4.01 -17.21 2.66
C ALA A 45 4.31 -18.15 1.49
N TRP A 46 5.30 -19.02 1.64
CA TRP A 46 5.60 -20.04 0.64
C TRP A 46 4.40 -20.98 0.40
N LYS A 47 3.81 -21.46 1.49
CA LYS A 47 2.61 -22.30 1.41
C LYS A 47 1.42 -21.60 0.74
N LEU A 48 1.27 -20.28 0.98
CA LEU A 48 0.22 -19.47 0.37
C LEU A 48 0.43 -19.31 -1.15
N GLU A 49 1.68 -19.14 -1.58
CA GLU A 49 2.04 -19.05 -3.01
C GLU A 49 1.85 -20.38 -3.77
N ASP A 50 1.88 -21.52 -3.07
CA ASP A 50 1.55 -22.82 -3.66
C ASP A 50 0.02 -23.04 -3.81
N LEU A 51 -0.79 -22.38 -2.98
CA LEU A 51 -2.24 -22.59 -2.90
C LEU A 51 -3.06 -21.55 -3.67
N LEU A 52 -2.55 -20.33 -3.80
CA LEU A 52 -3.26 -19.20 -4.38
C LEU A 52 -2.48 -18.60 -5.55
N THR A 53 -3.23 -18.08 -6.51
CA THR A 53 -2.68 -17.28 -7.61
C THR A 53 -2.18 -15.91 -7.11
N LYS A 54 -1.40 -15.23 -7.93
CA LYS A 54 -0.94 -13.87 -7.60
C LYS A 54 -2.10 -12.90 -7.44
N GLU A 55 -3.12 -13.05 -8.26
CA GLU A 55 -4.32 -12.22 -8.27
C GLU A 55 -5.08 -12.39 -6.93
N GLU A 56 -5.27 -13.62 -6.48
CA GLU A 56 -5.92 -13.90 -5.20
C GLU A 56 -5.11 -13.37 -4.00
N ILE A 57 -3.78 -13.50 -4.03
CA ILE A 57 -2.89 -12.92 -3.00
C ILE A 57 -2.98 -11.38 -3.01
N PHE A 58 -3.05 -10.75 -4.19
CA PHE A 58 -3.25 -9.31 -4.31
C PHE A 58 -4.60 -8.88 -3.78
N GLU A 59 -5.66 -9.60 -4.07
CA GLU A 59 -7.00 -9.33 -3.55
C GLU A 59 -7.01 -9.36 -2.02
N LEU A 60 -6.44 -10.39 -1.42
CA LEU A 60 -6.28 -10.49 0.04
C LEU A 60 -5.49 -9.30 0.59
N TYR A 61 -4.40 -8.89 -0.08
CA TYR A 61 -3.62 -7.74 0.31
C TYR A 61 -4.42 -6.45 0.26
N PHE A 62 -5.12 -6.19 -0.84
CA PHE A 62 -5.95 -4.99 -1.03
C PHE A 62 -7.09 -4.90 -0.01
N ASN A 63 -7.65 -6.04 0.38
CA ASN A 63 -8.73 -6.08 1.37
C ASN A 63 -8.26 -5.85 2.80
N LYS A 64 -6.96 -6.00 3.11
CA LYS A 64 -6.45 -5.93 4.49
C LYS A 64 -5.37 -4.89 4.72
N ALA A 65 -4.83 -4.27 3.67
CA ALA A 65 -3.77 -3.27 3.78
C ALA A 65 -4.22 -2.08 4.62
N PHE A 66 -3.38 -1.64 5.55
CA PHE A 66 -3.63 -0.46 6.37
C PHE A 66 -3.31 0.81 5.59
N LEU A 67 -4.27 1.69 5.45
CA LEU A 67 -4.20 2.94 4.67
C LEU A 67 -4.34 4.22 5.53
N GLY A 68 -4.15 4.09 6.84
CA GLY A 68 -4.27 5.21 7.78
C GLY A 68 -5.69 5.47 8.26
N ASN A 69 -5.85 6.34 9.26
CA ASN A 69 -7.14 6.73 9.86
C ASN A 69 -8.06 5.55 10.20
N ARG A 70 -7.48 4.44 10.70
CA ARG A 70 -8.18 3.18 11.02
C ARG A 70 -8.82 2.48 9.82
N ASN A 71 -8.48 2.88 8.58
CA ASN A 71 -8.98 2.21 7.39
C ASN A 71 -8.10 1.03 7.01
N TYR A 72 -8.73 -0.12 6.91
CA TYR A 72 -8.15 -1.36 6.41
C TYR A 72 -8.86 -1.75 5.12
N GLY A 73 -8.08 -2.01 4.07
CA GLY A 73 -8.58 -2.27 2.72
C GLY A 73 -8.77 -1.02 1.88
N PHE A 74 -8.58 -1.21 0.57
CA PHE A 74 -8.63 -0.11 -0.40
C PHE A 74 -10.03 0.47 -0.56
N ALA A 75 -11.06 -0.36 -0.59
CA ALA A 75 -12.44 0.10 -0.72
C ALA A 75 -12.86 1.00 0.45
N ALA A 76 -12.58 0.57 1.69
CA ALA A 76 -12.87 1.36 2.88
C ALA A 76 -12.07 2.68 2.91
N ALA A 77 -10.80 2.62 2.55
CA ALA A 77 -9.96 3.82 2.47
C ALA A 77 -10.44 4.79 1.38
N TYR A 78 -10.86 4.27 0.23
CA TYR A 78 -11.37 5.08 -0.88
C TYR A 78 -12.65 5.79 -0.48
N GLN A 79 -13.60 5.07 0.11
CA GLN A 79 -14.83 5.66 0.64
C GLN A 79 -14.52 6.73 1.70
N TYR A 80 -13.57 6.48 2.59
CA TYR A 80 -13.19 7.44 3.64
C TYR A 80 -12.55 8.71 3.08
N TYR A 81 -11.61 8.59 2.12
CA TYR A 81 -10.86 9.73 1.60
C TYR A 81 -11.61 10.49 0.51
N PHE A 82 -12.42 9.83 -0.29
CA PHE A 82 -13.04 10.41 -1.48
C PHE A 82 -14.57 10.42 -1.44
N GLY A 83 -15.21 9.68 -0.51
CA GLY A 83 -16.67 9.63 -0.38
C GLY A 83 -17.39 8.91 -1.53
N LYS A 84 -16.66 8.06 -2.28
CA LYS A 84 -17.14 7.38 -3.49
C LYS A 84 -16.92 5.88 -3.40
N ASP A 85 -17.58 5.12 -4.28
CA ASP A 85 -17.29 3.69 -4.46
C ASP A 85 -15.95 3.50 -5.16
N PHE A 86 -15.23 2.41 -4.81
CA PHE A 86 -13.90 2.13 -5.36
C PHE A 86 -13.94 1.84 -6.87
N SER A 87 -15.07 1.40 -7.40
CA SER A 87 -15.27 1.23 -8.86
C SER A 87 -15.16 2.54 -9.66
N GLU A 88 -15.32 3.69 -8.99
CA GLU A 88 -15.20 5.02 -9.57
C GLU A 88 -13.77 5.60 -9.48
N ALA A 89 -12.80 4.77 -9.04
CA ALA A 89 -11.46 5.26 -8.77
C ALA A 89 -10.74 5.78 -10.01
N THR A 90 -10.28 7.00 -9.95
CA THR A 90 -9.42 7.59 -10.98
C THR A 90 -7.97 7.13 -10.82
N ILE A 91 -7.17 7.30 -11.88
CA ILE A 91 -5.72 7.01 -11.85
C ILE A 91 -5.03 7.83 -10.74
N ALA A 92 -5.38 9.11 -10.59
CA ALA A 92 -4.80 9.99 -9.58
C ALA A 92 -5.13 9.52 -8.15
N GLU A 93 -6.37 9.15 -7.89
CA GLU A 93 -6.85 8.64 -6.59
C GLU A 93 -6.21 7.28 -6.26
N SER A 94 -6.14 6.39 -7.24
CA SER A 94 -5.46 5.09 -7.10
C SER A 94 -3.96 5.25 -6.79
N ALA A 95 -3.28 6.17 -7.47
CA ALA A 95 -1.88 6.49 -7.21
C ALA A 95 -1.68 7.11 -5.82
N LEU A 96 -2.64 7.90 -5.32
CA LEU A 96 -2.62 8.44 -3.97
C LEU A 96 -2.69 7.31 -2.93
N LEU A 97 -3.67 6.40 -3.05
CA LEU A 97 -3.82 5.26 -2.14
C LEU A 97 -2.57 4.35 -2.15
N ALA A 98 -2.04 4.05 -3.34
CA ALA A 98 -0.79 3.30 -3.47
C ALA A 98 0.39 4.02 -2.79
N GLY A 99 0.41 5.35 -2.84
CA GLY A 99 1.41 6.18 -2.16
C GLY A 99 1.34 6.12 -0.64
N ILE A 100 0.15 6.00 -0.07
CA ILE A 100 -0.08 5.92 1.39
C ILE A 100 0.45 4.62 1.98
N LEU A 101 0.36 3.50 1.27
CA LEU A 101 0.73 2.16 1.76
C LEU A 101 2.09 2.08 2.45
N GLN A 102 3.09 2.78 1.93
CA GLN A 102 4.45 2.70 2.45
C GLN A 102 4.60 3.34 3.83
N THR A 103 3.89 4.45 4.07
CA THR A 103 4.01 5.25 5.30
C THR A 103 2.67 5.90 5.65
N PRO A 104 1.64 5.13 6.05
CA PRO A 104 0.27 5.60 6.23
C PRO A 104 0.11 6.76 7.23
N SER A 105 0.99 6.83 8.22
CA SER A 105 0.98 7.89 9.23
C SER A 105 1.64 9.18 8.75
N ARG A 106 2.64 9.10 7.86
CA ARG A 106 3.42 10.27 7.40
C ARG A 106 2.86 10.88 6.12
N VAL A 107 2.30 10.06 5.24
CA VAL A 107 1.76 10.44 3.93
C VAL A 107 0.24 10.38 3.97
N ASN A 108 -0.33 10.90 5.04
CA ASN A 108 -1.78 10.94 5.22
C ASN A 108 -2.37 12.17 4.52
N PRO A 109 -3.31 12.03 3.58
CA PRO A 109 -3.83 13.17 2.82
C PRO A 109 -4.60 14.18 3.68
N VAL A 110 -5.19 13.75 4.78
CA VAL A 110 -5.90 14.63 5.71
C VAL A 110 -4.94 15.41 6.62
N ARG A 111 -3.88 14.75 7.10
CA ARG A 111 -2.92 15.35 8.04
C ARG A 111 -1.76 16.06 7.34
N ASN A 112 -1.34 15.55 6.20
CA ASN A 112 -0.20 16.09 5.46
C ASN A 112 -0.46 16.04 3.95
N PRO A 113 -1.34 16.92 3.43
CA PRO A 113 -1.74 16.92 2.02
C PRO A 113 -0.57 17.16 1.07
N ILE A 114 0.41 18.00 1.47
CA ILE A 114 1.58 18.31 0.64
C ILE A 114 2.45 17.06 0.44
N ALA A 115 2.75 16.33 1.51
CA ALA A 115 3.53 15.10 1.40
C ALA A 115 2.77 14.02 0.63
N SER A 116 1.46 13.94 0.82
CA SER A 116 0.57 13.03 0.12
C SER A 116 0.57 13.31 -1.39
N LYS A 117 0.41 14.58 -1.79
CA LYS A 117 0.49 15.00 -3.20
C LYS A 117 1.84 14.65 -3.83
N LYS A 118 2.94 15.01 -3.16
CA LYS A 118 4.30 14.67 -3.65
C LYS A 118 4.47 13.16 -3.86
N ARG A 119 3.90 12.37 -2.97
CA ARG A 119 3.99 10.93 -3.07
C ARG A 119 3.13 10.37 -4.20
N ARG A 120 1.91 10.88 -4.38
CA ARG A 120 1.05 10.57 -5.53
C ARG A 120 1.76 10.85 -6.85
N ASP A 121 2.31 12.06 -6.99
CA ASP A 121 2.99 12.50 -8.20
C ASP A 121 4.21 11.62 -8.53
N LEU A 122 4.94 11.16 -7.50
CA LEU A 122 6.01 10.19 -7.67
C LEU A 122 5.50 8.84 -8.20
N ILE A 123 4.36 8.35 -7.70
CA ILE A 123 3.76 7.10 -8.18
C ILE A 123 3.30 7.26 -9.63
N LEU A 124 2.61 8.35 -9.97
CA LEU A 124 2.17 8.63 -11.34
C LEU A 124 3.34 8.66 -12.33
N ARG A 125 4.44 9.33 -11.99
CA ARG A 125 5.66 9.32 -12.81
C ARG A 125 6.28 7.93 -12.96
N ARG A 126 6.22 7.10 -11.92
CA ARG A 126 6.68 5.71 -11.99
C ARG A 126 5.80 4.84 -12.87
N MET A 127 4.48 5.08 -12.85
CA MET A 127 3.54 4.40 -13.74
C MET A 127 3.82 4.77 -15.21
N TYR A 128 4.01 6.05 -15.49
CA TYR A 128 4.40 6.53 -16.82
C TYR A 128 5.72 5.94 -17.30
N ASN A 129 6.77 5.99 -16.48
CA ASN A 129 8.10 5.45 -16.84
C ASN A 129 8.11 3.93 -17.05
N ARG A 130 7.03 3.23 -16.75
CA ARG A 130 6.83 1.79 -16.95
C ARG A 130 5.72 1.49 -17.93
N ASP A 131 5.31 2.47 -18.71
CA ASP A 131 4.27 2.35 -19.75
C ASP A 131 2.89 1.87 -19.26
N PHE A 132 2.59 2.06 -17.95
CA PHE A 132 1.27 1.76 -17.40
C PHE A 132 0.22 2.84 -17.70
N ILE A 133 0.65 4.07 -17.93
CA ILE A 133 -0.20 5.20 -18.30
C ILE A 133 0.45 6.02 -19.40
N SER A 134 -0.37 6.65 -20.25
CA SER A 134 0.09 7.56 -21.31
C SER A 134 0.52 8.93 -20.76
N ASP A 135 1.22 9.72 -21.60
CA ASP A 135 1.58 11.10 -21.26
C ASP A 135 0.35 11.98 -20.99
N GLU A 136 -0.71 11.81 -21.77
CA GLU A 136 -1.98 12.50 -21.57
C GLU A 136 -2.60 12.14 -20.21
N GLN A 137 -2.65 10.85 -19.86
CA GLN A 137 -3.15 10.38 -18.58
C GLN A 137 -2.31 10.89 -17.41
N LEU A 138 -0.99 10.94 -17.56
CA LEU A 138 -0.10 11.54 -16.56
C LEU A 138 -0.42 13.01 -16.34
N ASN A 139 -0.49 13.80 -17.43
CA ASN A 139 -0.74 15.23 -17.35
C ASN A 139 -2.10 15.54 -16.72
N LEU A 140 -3.17 14.86 -17.16
CA LEU A 140 -4.49 14.99 -16.55
C LEU A 140 -4.47 14.62 -15.05
N SER A 141 -3.79 13.55 -14.67
CA SER A 141 -3.71 13.09 -13.28
C SER A 141 -2.90 14.02 -12.38
N LEU A 142 -1.91 14.75 -12.92
CA LEU A 142 -1.13 15.74 -12.18
C LEU A 142 -1.89 17.03 -11.96
N ILE A 143 -2.73 17.44 -12.91
CA ILE A 143 -3.56 18.66 -12.85
C ILE A 143 -4.76 18.44 -11.93
N HIS A 144 -5.38 17.27 -11.98
CA HIS A 144 -6.53 16.93 -11.15
C HIS A 144 -6.11 16.87 -9.68
N ILE A 145 -6.39 17.96 -8.97
CA ILE A 145 -6.30 17.99 -7.50
C ILE A 145 -7.52 17.25 -6.99
N SER A 146 -7.40 15.93 -6.82
CA SER A 146 -8.34 15.21 -5.97
C SER A 146 -8.05 15.63 -4.53
N GLU A 147 -8.66 16.73 -4.11
CA GLU A 147 -8.70 17.03 -2.68
C GLU A 147 -9.52 15.93 -2.02
N PRO A 148 -8.97 15.28 -0.97
CA PRO A 148 -9.75 14.34 -0.19
C PRO A 148 -10.97 15.11 0.31
N THR A 149 -12.14 14.65 -0.06
CA THR A 149 -13.40 15.26 0.36
C THR A 149 -13.42 15.14 1.87
N ARG A 150 -13.22 16.26 2.58
CA ARG A 150 -13.53 16.29 4.00
C ARG A 150 -15.01 15.96 4.09
N LEU A 151 -15.34 14.81 4.60
CA LEU A 151 -16.63 14.63 5.24
C LEU A 151 -16.64 15.66 6.37
N GLN A 152 -17.24 16.81 6.11
CA GLN A 152 -17.53 17.80 7.12
C GLN A 152 -18.51 17.14 8.08
N GLN A 153 -18.04 16.87 9.25
CA GLN A 153 -18.88 16.80 10.44
C GLN A 153 -18.86 18.15 11.12
#